data_54ad462574f107f022a5b30c41616ea5
#
_entry.id   54ad462574f107f022a5b30c41616ea5
#
_cell.length_a   1.000
_cell.length_b   1.000
_cell.length_c   1.000
_cell.angle_alpha   90.00
_cell.angle_beta   90.00
_cell.angle_gamma   90.00
#
_symmetry.space_group_name_H-M   'P 1'
#
loop_
_entity.id
_entity.type
_entity.pdbx_description
1 polymer ?
#
loop_
_entity_poly.entity_id
_entity_poly.type
_entity_poly.pdbx_seq_one_letter_code
_entity_poly.pdbx_strand_id
1 'polypeptide(L)'
;LLHIGGVRTFLFNWLFARGRGGECLLRIENTDTSREVEEAVAQIEESLRWLGIEWDGETTFQLDVMERAKEEARRLVDEGAAYEDEGAIRIRMPDEGVTDWDDAIKGRIEFPNAELEDLVLVRSDGRPTYNFASPLEDWLDGITHVIRGDDHVSNTPKQVNVLSALGADVPVYAHVPSVFGEDGRKLSKRHGAVSVGEFRDAGYLPEALRNFLALLGWAPDGETTIMGTEELVERFSLERVGSSPATFDYAKLDWMNGVYLRALPPREYADRLLAYLSERGVDWPAERVEAAAPLVQEKIGRLGEFQQFAGFLFHGVDPDPALLDARILAGAERALAEVDPWSAEAIEAALKELCEELGEKPRTVYPPIRVAVTGSRVSPGLYESLELLGRDQSLARIQAAEAASAS
;
A
#
# COMPACT_ATOMS: atom_id res chain seq x y z
N LEU A 1 -0.15 -12.66 -3.60
CA LEU A 1 -0.24 -11.32 -3.01
C LEU A 1 -0.19 -10.26 -4.12
N LEU A 2 -1.15 -9.35 -4.12
CA LEU A 2 -1.24 -8.29 -5.13
C LEU A 2 -0.08 -7.30 -4.98
N HIS A 3 0.79 -7.25 -6.02
CA HIS A 3 1.95 -6.36 -6.03
C HIS A 3 1.53 -4.90 -6.23
N ILE A 4 2.17 -4.00 -5.51
CA ILE A 4 1.84 -2.57 -5.48
C ILE A 4 1.88 -1.88 -6.86
N GLY A 5 2.75 -2.35 -7.77
CA GLY A 5 2.81 -1.84 -9.14
C GLY A 5 1.53 -2.14 -9.95
N GLY A 6 0.97 -3.34 -9.80
CA GLY A 6 -0.32 -3.70 -10.39
C GLY A 6 -1.47 -2.91 -9.79
N VAL A 7 -1.45 -2.73 -8.48
CA VAL A 7 -2.45 -1.91 -7.75
C VAL A 7 -2.44 -0.47 -8.24
N ARG A 8 -1.26 0.13 -8.40
CA ARG A 8 -1.15 1.49 -8.94
C ARG A 8 -1.77 1.60 -10.33
N THR A 9 -1.50 0.63 -11.18
CA THR A 9 -2.07 0.61 -12.54
C THR A 9 -3.59 0.49 -12.49
N PHE A 10 -4.12 -0.40 -11.64
CA PHE A 10 -5.57 -0.53 -11.44
C PHE A 10 -6.19 0.76 -10.87
N LEU A 11 -5.52 1.39 -9.90
CA LEU A 11 -5.93 2.67 -9.35
C LEU A 11 -6.03 3.76 -10.43
N PHE A 12 -5.08 3.83 -11.36
CA PHE A 12 -5.11 4.79 -12.46
C PHE A 12 -6.33 4.57 -13.37
N ASN A 13 -6.64 3.31 -13.69
CA ASN A 13 -7.85 2.95 -14.42
C ASN A 13 -9.12 3.38 -13.66
N TRP A 14 -9.16 3.10 -12.38
CA TRP A 14 -10.30 3.42 -11.53
C TRP A 14 -10.51 4.94 -11.40
N LEU A 15 -9.45 5.70 -11.13
CA LEU A 15 -9.52 7.17 -11.05
C LEU A 15 -9.96 7.78 -12.37
N PHE A 16 -9.42 7.29 -13.48
CA PHE A 16 -9.77 7.75 -14.82
C PHE A 16 -11.25 7.48 -15.13
N ALA A 17 -11.73 6.26 -14.89
CA ALA A 17 -13.11 5.88 -15.15
C ALA A 17 -14.08 6.70 -14.26
N ARG A 18 -13.83 6.78 -12.96
CA ARG A 18 -14.68 7.51 -12.02
C ARG A 18 -14.74 9.01 -12.33
N GLY A 19 -13.61 9.61 -12.67
CA GLY A 19 -13.53 11.03 -13.02
C GLY A 19 -14.27 11.42 -14.31
N ARG A 20 -14.59 10.44 -15.14
CA ARG A 20 -15.31 10.62 -16.42
C ARG A 20 -16.71 10.01 -16.42
N GLY A 21 -17.19 9.52 -15.27
CA GLY A 21 -18.50 8.87 -15.18
C GLY A 21 -18.59 7.55 -15.94
N GLY A 22 -17.44 6.88 -16.14
CA GLY A 22 -17.31 5.59 -16.80
C GLY A 22 -17.31 4.44 -15.82
N GLU A 23 -17.14 3.24 -16.35
CA GLU A 23 -17.06 1.97 -15.61
C GLU A 23 -15.63 1.45 -15.55
N CYS A 24 -15.27 0.84 -14.43
CA CYS A 24 -14.00 0.14 -14.22
C CYS A 24 -14.29 -1.32 -13.88
N LEU A 25 -13.87 -2.22 -14.76
CA LEU A 25 -14.08 -3.66 -14.61
C LEU A 25 -12.84 -4.34 -14.01
N LEU A 26 -13.04 -5.43 -13.30
CA LEU A 26 -11.96 -6.30 -12.84
C LEU A 26 -11.98 -7.61 -13.62
N ARG A 27 -10.93 -7.87 -14.38
CA ARG A 27 -10.71 -9.11 -15.10
C ARG A 27 -9.45 -9.79 -14.62
N ILE A 28 -9.57 -11.07 -14.31
CA ILE A 28 -8.45 -11.93 -13.91
C ILE A 28 -7.96 -12.71 -15.12
N GLU A 29 -6.76 -12.40 -15.56
CA GLU A 29 -6.11 -13.08 -16.67
C GLU A 29 -5.46 -14.39 -16.21
N ASN A 30 -6.31 -15.38 -15.87
CA ASN A 30 -5.86 -16.70 -15.45
C ASN A 30 -6.60 -17.80 -16.18
N THR A 31 -5.85 -18.79 -16.66
CA THR A 31 -6.36 -19.97 -17.37
C THR A 31 -6.47 -21.22 -16.49
N ASP A 32 -6.19 -21.11 -15.18
CA ASP A 32 -6.27 -22.20 -14.21
C ASP A 32 -7.43 -21.98 -13.23
N THR A 33 -8.15 -23.03 -12.90
CA THR A 33 -9.30 -23.03 -11.97
C THR A 33 -8.99 -23.76 -10.66
N SER A 34 -7.72 -23.88 -10.30
CA SER A 34 -7.31 -24.51 -9.05
C SER A 34 -7.76 -23.70 -7.82
N ARG A 35 -7.89 -24.36 -6.67
CA ARG A 35 -8.20 -23.71 -5.39
C ARG A 35 -7.21 -22.58 -5.04
N GLU A 36 -5.94 -22.74 -5.40
CA GLU A 36 -4.91 -21.70 -5.18
C GLU A 36 -5.23 -20.42 -5.94
N VAL A 37 -5.88 -20.53 -7.10
CA VAL A 37 -6.34 -19.40 -7.91
C VAL A 37 -7.51 -18.70 -7.24
N GLU A 38 -8.49 -19.45 -6.71
CA GLU A 38 -9.63 -18.87 -6.00
C GLU A 38 -9.18 -18.08 -4.77
N GLU A 39 -8.23 -18.62 -4.00
CA GLU A 39 -7.63 -17.91 -2.86
C GLU A 39 -6.88 -16.65 -3.28
N ALA A 40 -6.15 -16.70 -4.40
CA ALA A 40 -5.45 -15.54 -4.93
C ALA A 40 -6.41 -14.45 -5.42
N VAL A 41 -7.51 -14.83 -6.07
CA VAL A 41 -8.56 -13.89 -6.50
C VAL A 41 -9.20 -13.21 -5.29
N ALA A 42 -9.59 -13.99 -4.28
CA ALA A 42 -10.15 -13.44 -3.05
C ALA A 42 -9.24 -12.43 -2.37
N GLN A 43 -7.93 -12.69 -2.34
CA GLN A 43 -6.93 -11.75 -1.81
C GLN A 43 -6.80 -10.47 -2.64
N ILE A 44 -6.91 -10.57 -3.97
CA ILE A 44 -6.90 -9.40 -4.87
C ILE A 44 -8.12 -8.53 -4.56
N GLU A 45 -9.30 -9.11 -4.54
CA GLU A 45 -10.54 -8.40 -4.28
C GLU A 45 -10.56 -7.76 -2.88
N GLU A 46 -10.14 -8.49 -1.86
CA GLU A 46 -10.02 -7.97 -0.50
C GLU A 46 -9.05 -6.79 -0.43
N SER A 47 -7.89 -6.89 -1.10
CA SER A 47 -6.90 -5.81 -1.13
C SER A 47 -7.42 -4.54 -1.79
N LEU A 48 -8.14 -4.69 -2.91
CA LEU A 48 -8.74 -3.55 -3.61
C LEU A 48 -9.85 -2.90 -2.77
N ARG A 49 -10.74 -3.72 -2.17
CA ARG A 49 -11.81 -3.20 -1.28
C ARG A 49 -11.23 -2.51 -0.06
N TRP A 50 -10.17 -3.07 0.54
CA TRP A 50 -9.48 -2.41 1.66
C TRP A 50 -8.92 -1.03 1.26
N LEU A 51 -8.41 -0.89 0.04
CA LEU A 51 -7.97 0.40 -0.50
C LEU A 51 -9.13 1.34 -0.86
N GLY A 52 -10.39 0.91 -0.72
CA GLY A 52 -11.57 1.67 -1.15
C GLY A 52 -11.69 1.77 -2.68
N ILE A 53 -11.15 0.81 -3.40
CA ILE A 53 -11.23 0.72 -4.86
C ILE A 53 -12.27 -0.35 -5.20
N GLU A 54 -13.45 0.09 -5.62
CA GLU A 54 -14.56 -0.79 -6.01
C GLU A 54 -14.75 -0.73 -7.52
N TRP A 55 -14.81 -1.91 -8.14
CA TRP A 55 -15.08 -2.06 -9.58
C TRP A 55 -16.56 -2.29 -9.87
N ASP A 56 -16.93 -2.15 -11.11
CA ASP A 56 -18.31 -2.32 -11.57
C ASP A 56 -18.54 -3.77 -12.03
N GLY A 57 -19.74 -4.29 -11.76
CA GLY A 57 -20.10 -5.64 -12.13
C GLY A 57 -19.38 -6.73 -11.32
N GLU A 58 -19.39 -7.93 -11.88
CA GLU A 58 -18.71 -9.10 -11.30
C GLU A 58 -17.27 -9.21 -11.80
N THR A 59 -16.40 -9.86 -11.03
CA THR A 59 -15.06 -10.22 -11.49
C THR A 59 -15.17 -11.24 -12.61
N THR A 60 -14.56 -10.98 -13.75
CA THR A 60 -14.54 -11.87 -14.92
C THR A 60 -13.20 -12.58 -15.06
N PHE A 61 -13.19 -13.68 -15.80
CA PHE A 61 -12.00 -14.52 -15.98
C PHE A 61 -11.71 -14.75 -17.45
N GLN A 62 -10.43 -14.81 -17.81
CA GLN A 62 -10.01 -15.06 -19.20
C GLN A 62 -10.57 -16.37 -19.77
N LEU A 63 -10.85 -17.37 -18.94
CA LEU A 63 -11.50 -18.61 -19.38
C LEU A 63 -12.90 -18.40 -19.96
N ASP A 64 -13.59 -17.33 -19.54
CA ASP A 64 -14.97 -17.05 -19.99
C ASP A 64 -15.02 -16.71 -21.48
N VAL A 65 -13.91 -16.29 -22.07
CA VAL A 65 -13.82 -15.91 -23.50
C VAL A 65 -13.38 -17.05 -24.41
N MET A 66 -13.01 -18.23 -23.88
CA MET A 66 -12.37 -19.29 -24.65
C MET A 66 -13.19 -19.73 -25.88
N GLU A 67 -14.47 -20.00 -25.74
CA GLU A 67 -15.31 -20.46 -26.86
C GLU A 67 -15.48 -19.34 -27.90
N ARG A 68 -15.69 -18.12 -27.43
CA ARG A 68 -15.77 -16.95 -28.33
C ARG A 68 -14.45 -16.71 -29.08
N ALA A 69 -13.31 -16.90 -28.42
CA ALA A 69 -12.00 -16.80 -29.04
C ALA A 69 -11.82 -17.83 -30.17
N LYS A 70 -12.26 -19.07 -29.96
CA LYS A 70 -12.23 -20.11 -31.03
C LYS A 70 -13.15 -19.75 -32.19
N GLU A 71 -14.34 -19.24 -31.94
CA GLU A 71 -15.29 -18.82 -33.00
C GLU A 71 -14.69 -17.69 -33.84
N GLU A 72 -14.17 -16.64 -33.16
CA GLU A 72 -13.57 -15.51 -33.87
C GLU A 72 -12.30 -15.90 -34.65
N ALA A 73 -11.46 -16.76 -34.08
CA ALA A 73 -10.28 -17.26 -34.77
C ALA A 73 -10.65 -18.05 -36.06
N ARG A 74 -11.68 -18.89 -36.00
CA ARG A 74 -12.19 -19.61 -37.18
C ARG A 74 -12.76 -18.65 -38.23
N ARG A 75 -13.53 -17.63 -37.76
CA ARG A 75 -14.03 -16.58 -38.65
C ARG A 75 -12.89 -15.89 -39.40
N LEU A 76 -11.80 -15.56 -38.73
CA LEU A 76 -10.63 -14.97 -39.36
C LEU A 76 -9.94 -15.90 -40.36
N VAL A 77 -9.96 -17.22 -40.14
CA VAL A 77 -9.48 -18.21 -41.14
C VAL A 77 -10.38 -18.20 -42.37
N ASP A 78 -11.69 -18.22 -42.18
CA ASP A 78 -12.67 -18.21 -43.30
C ASP A 78 -12.56 -16.92 -44.12
N GLU A 79 -12.21 -15.80 -43.51
CA GLU A 79 -12.01 -14.50 -44.15
C GLU A 79 -10.58 -14.37 -44.78
N GLY A 80 -9.70 -15.33 -44.58
CA GLY A 80 -8.33 -15.32 -45.08
C GLY A 80 -7.33 -14.44 -44.29
N ALA A 81 -7.78 -13.84 -43.17
CA ALA A 81 -6.91 -13.05 -42.29
C ALA A 81 -6.04 -13.93 -41.37
N ALA A 82 -6.44 -15.17 -41.15
CA ALA A 82 -5.70 -16.16 -40.37
C ALA A 82 -5.57 -17.48 -41.11
N TYR A 83 -4.77 -18.41 -40.60
CA TYR A 83 -4.55 -19.73 -41.20
C TYR A 83 -4.27 -20.77 -40.09
N GLU A 84 -4.50 -22.03 -40.44
CA GLU A 84 -4.15 -23.16 -39.59
C GLU A 84 -2.68 -23.57 -39.78
N ASP A 85 -1.99 -23.82 -38.67
CA ASP A 85 -0.60 -24.25 -38.63
C ASP A 85 -0.41 -25.27 -37.50
N GLU A 86 -0.18 -26.52 -37.87
CA GLU A 86 0.03 -27.64 -36.93
C GLU A 86 -1.01 -27.74 -35.79
N GLY A 87 -2.28 -27.48 -36.14
CA GLY A 87 -3.41 -27.50 -35.19
C GLY A 87 -3.61 -26.21 -34.38
N ALA A 88 -2.73 -25.22 -34.55
CA ALA A 88 -2.92 -23.88 -34.03
C ALA A 88 -3.54 -22.96 -35.09
N ILE A 89 -4.12 -21.84 -34.68
CA ILE A 89 -4.57 -20.79 -35.63
C ILE A 89 -3.68 -19.59 -35.46
N ARG A 90 -3.12 -19.10 -36.58
CA ARG A 90 -2.25 -17.91 -36.65
C ARG A 90 -2.89 -16.80 -37.44
N ILE A 91 -2.76 -15.57 -36.98
CA ILE A 91 -3.11 -14.39 -37.77
C ILE A 91 -1.92 -13.98 -38.64
N ARG A 92 -2.23 -13.56 -39.89
CA ARG A 92 -1.24 -12.96 -40.79
C ARG A 92 -0.98 -11.51 -40.32
N MET A 93 0.29 -11.22 -39.98
CA MET A 93 0.72 -9.86 -39.72
C MET A 93 1.09 -9.16 -41.04
N PRO A 94 0.93 -7.84 -41.13
CA PRO A 94 1.40 -7.11 -42.31
C PRO A 94 2.94 -7.15 -42.40
N ASP A 95 3.47 -7.31 -43.64
CA ASP A 95 4.92 -7.39 -43.90
C ASP A 95 5.54 -6.02 -44.17
N GLU A 96 4.74 -5.07 -44.69
CA GLU A 96 5.21 -3.74 -45.09
C GLU A 96 4.58 -2.61 -44.26
N GLY A 97 5.26 -1.47 -44.21
CA GLY A 97 4.79 -0.29 -43.49
C GLY A 97 5.04 -0.35 -42.03
N VAL A 98 4.22 0.38 -41.29
CA VAL A 98 4.30 0.50 -39.81
C VAL A 98 2.94 0.28 -39.17
N THR A 99 2.91 -0.30 -37.98
CA THR A 99 1.77 -0.23 -37.08
C THR A 99 2.06 0.86 -36.04
N ASP A 100 1.16 1.81 -35.92
CA ASP A 100 1.34 2.97 -35.05
C ASP A 100 0.09 3.27 -34.23
N TRP A 101 0.32 3.99 -33.15
CA TRP A 101 -0.75 4.52 -32.31
C TRP A 101 -0.28 5.77 -31.56
N ASP A 102 -1.22 6.60 -31.15
CA ASP A 102 -0.97 7.73 -30.27
C ASP A 102 -1.16 7.30 -28.82
N ASP A 103 -0.04 7.03 -28.12
CA ASP A 103 -0.09 6.67 -26.72
C ASP A 103 -0.34 7.92 -25.85
N ALA A 104 -1.33 7.86 -24.98
CA ALA A 104 -1.74 9.01 -24.18
C ALA A 104 -0.65 9.51 -23.19
N ILE A 105 0.37 8.67 -22.92
CA ILE A 105 1.48 8.99 -22.00
C ILE A 105 2.78 9.16 -22.76
N LYS A 106 3.09 8.23 -23.68
CA LYS A 106 4.37 8.16 -24.37
C LYS A 106 4.39 8.89 -25.72
N GLY A 107 3.24 9.41 -26.17
CA GLY A 107 3.11 10.03 -27.49
C GLY A 107 3.03 9.02 -28.61
N ARG A 108 3.26 9.46 -29.86
CA ARG A 108 3.18 8.58 -31.01
C ARG A 108 4.27 7.52 -31.01
N ILE A 109 3.86 6.26 -31.13
CA ILE A 109 4.74 5.10 -31.22
C ILE A 109 4.51 4.44 -32.60
N GLU A 110 5.61 4.15 -33.30
CA GLU A 110 5.61 3.45 -34.58
C GLU A 110 6.41 2.17 -34.46
N PHE A 111 5.89 1.08 -35.01
CA PHE A 111 6.56 -0.21 -34.99
C PHE A 111 6.64 -0.76 -36.44
N PRO A 112 7.85 -1.07 -36.98
CA PRO A 112 7.98 -1.61 -38.32
C PRO A 112 7.28 -2.97 -38.48
N ASN A 113 6.38 -3.10 -39.43
CA ASN A 113 5.64 -4.35 -39.62
C ASN A 113 6.56 -5.51 -40.05
N ALA A 114 7.68 -5.23 -40.72
CA ALA A 114 8.68 -6.22 -41.04
C ALA A 114 9.30 -6.95 -39.83
N GLU A 115 9.14 -6.39 -38.62
CA GLU A 115 9.58 -7.00 -37.35
C GLU A 115 8.46 -7.78 -36.66
N LEU A 116 7.23 -7.77 -37.20
CA LEU A 116 6.10 -8.53 -36.65
C LEU A 116 6.08 -9.92 -37.28
N GLU A 117 6.09 -10.93 -36.41
CA GLU A 117 5.85 -12.31 -36.82
C GLU A 117 4.36 -12.65 -36.70
N ASP A 118 3.87 -13.57 -37.54
CA ASP A 118 2.52 -14.10 -37.44
C ASP A 118 2.25 -14.64 -36.04
N LEU A 119 1.19 -14.13 -35.43
CA LEU A 119 0.86 -14.42 -34.05
C LEU A 119 -0.05 -15.63 -33.92
N VAL A 120 0.23 -16.54 -32.98
CA VAL A 120 -0.68 -17.59 -32.60
C VAL A 120 -1.87 -16.97 -31.85
N LEU A 121 -3.07 -17.11 -32.40
CA LEU A 121 -4.31 -16.70 -31.79
C LEU A 121 -4.82 -17.76 -30.81
N VAL A 122 -4.95 -19.00 -31.32
CA VAL A 122 -5.41 -20.17 -30.57
C VAL A 122 -4.38 -21.28 -30.71
N ARG A 123 -3.93 -21.82 -29.63
CA ARG A 123 -2.98 -22.94 -29.59
C ARG A 123 -3.63 -24.24 -30.02
N SER A 124 -2.83 -25.24 -30.35
CA SER A 124 -3.30 -26.59 -30.71
C SER A 124 -4.14 -27.26 -29.62
N ASP A 125 -3.98 -26.89 -28.37
CA ASP A 125 -4.81 -27.36 -27.25
C ASP A 125 -6.13 -26.59 -27.09
N GLY A 126 -6.42 -25.63 -27.97
CA GLY A 126 -7.65 -24.84 -28.01
C GLY A 126 -7.65 -23.62 -27.11
N ARG A 127 -6.55 -23.31 -26.40
CA ARG A 127 -6.44 -22.12 -25.55
C ARG A 127 -6.00 -20.89 -26.34
N PRO A 128 -6.66 -19.74 -26.18
CA PRO A 128 -6.20 -18.51 -26.79
C PRO A 128 -4.90 -18.02 -26.13
N THR A 129 -4.09 -17.29 -26.91
CA THR A 129 -2.92 -16.59 -26.36
C THR A 129 -3.34 -15.26 -25.75
N TYR A 130 -2.52 -14.74 -24.84
CA TYR A 130 -2.75 -13.44 -24.21
C TYR A 130 -2.99 -12.32 -25.23
N ASN A 131 -2.14 -12.22 -26.25
CA ASN A 131 -2.25 -11.16 -27.27
C ASN A 131 -3.48 -11.27 -28.18
N PHE A 132 -4.24 -12.35 -28.08
CA PHE A 132 -5.53 -12.51 -28.72
C PHE A 132 -6.69 -12.36 -27.72
N ALA A 133 -6.64 -13.06 -26.59
CA ALA A 133 -7.69 -13.03 -25.60
C ALA A 133 -7.93 -11.62 -25.06
N SER A 134 -6.85 -10.92 -24.66
CA SER A 134 -6.96 -9.60 -24.06
C SER A 134 -7.63 -8.56 -24.96
N PRO A 135 -7.19 -8.31 -26.22
CA PRO A 135 -7.88 -7.36 -27.10
C PRO A 135 -9.29 -7.83 -27.52
N LEU A 136 -9.53 -9.15 -27.63
CA LEU A 136 -10.86 -9.68 -27.89
C LEU A 136 -11.83 -9.36 -26.76
N GLU A 137 -11.43 -9.61 -25.50
CA GLU A 137 -12.24 -9.26 -24.33
C GLU A 137 -12.47 -7.76 -24.23
N ASP A 138 -11.42 -6.95 -24.48
CA ASP A 138 -11.54 -5.50 -24.49
C ASP A 138 -12.58 -5.02 -25.51
N TRP A 139 -12.60 -5.62 -26.69
CA TRP A 139 -13.62 -5.33 -27.71
C TRP A 139 -15.02 -5.76 -27.27
N LEU A 140 -15.17 -6.98 -26.74
CA LEU A 140 -16.46 -7.52 -26.31
C LEU A 140 -17.05 -6.74 -25.12
N ASP A 141 -16.20 -6.27 -24.21
CA ASP A 141 -16.59 -5.49 -23.03
C ASP A 141 -16.74 -3.98 -23.37
N GLY A 142 -16.43 -3.56 -24.58
CA GLY A 142 -16.52 -2.17 -25.01
C GLY A 142 -15.49 -1.24 -24.33
N ILE A 143 -14.30 -1.76 -24.03
CA ILE A 143 -13.22 -1.01 -23.38
C ILE A 143 -12.76 0.13 -24.32
N THR A 144 -12.78 1.35 -23.81
CA THR A 144 -12.42 2.55 -24.55
C THR A 144 -10.95 2.96 -24.35
N HIS A 145 -10.39 2.63 -23.19
CA HIS A 145 -9.03 2.99 -22.80
C HIS A 145 -8.33 1.80 -22.17
N VAL A 146 -7.12 1.53 -22.61
CA VAL A 146 -6.22 0.50 -22.07
C VAL A 146 -5.05 1.20 -21.37
N ILE A 147 -5.14 1.32 -20.07
CA ILE A 147 -4.12 1.93 -19.19
C ILE A 147 -3.38 0.78 -18.50
N ARG A 148 -2.11 0.55 -18.89
CA ARG A 148 -1.34 -0.61 -18.41
C ARG A 148 0.15 -0.31 -18.29
N GLY A 149 0.92 -1.24 -17.73
CA GLY A 149 2.37 -1.10 -17.61
C GLY A 149 3.07 -0.98 -18.98
N ASP A 150 4.17 -0.24 -19.02
CA ASP A 150 4.93 -0.01 -20.26
C ASP A 150 5.74 -1.23 -20.72
N ASP A 151 5.82 -2.27 -19.93
CA ASP A 151 6.29 -3.60 -20.32
C ASP A 151 5.41 -4.26 -21.41
N HIS A 152 4.19 -3.77 -21.58
CA HIS A 152 3.27 -4.20 -22.66
C HIS A 152 3.37 -3.40 -23.97
N VAL A 153 4.24 -2.40 -24.08
CA VAL A 153 4.40 -1.61 -25.31
C VAL A 153 4.69 -2.52 -26.52
N SER A 154 5.56 -3.52 -26.36
CA SER A 154 5.89 -4.48 -27.43
C SER A 154 4.74 -5.42 -27.83
N ASN A 155 3.71 -5.56 -27.01
CA ASN A 155 2.50 -6.32 -27.32
C ASN A 155 1.49 -5.50 -28.13
N THR A 156 1.54 -4.19 -28.00
CA THR A 156 0.54 -3.27 -28.58
C THR A 156 0.42 -3.38 -30.10
N PRO A 157 1.49 -3.41 -30.91
CA PRO A 157 1.35 -3.54 -32.35
C PRO A 157 0.69 -4.85 -32.79
N LYS A 158 0.91 -5.94 -32.05
CA LYS A 158 0.23 -7.22 -32.28
C LYS A 158 -1.26 -7.11 -31.98
N GLN A 159 -1.63 -6.50 -30.88
CA GLN A 159 -3.02 -6.32 -30.46
C GLN A 159 -3.78 -5.35 -31.36
N VAL A 160 -3.15 -4.28 -31.82
CA VAL A 160 -3.73 -3.35 -32.82
C VAL A 160 -4.08 -4.08 -34.11
N ASN A 161 -3.18 -4.94 -34.63
CA ASN A 161 -3.45 -5.73 -35.82
C ASN A 161 -4.55 -6.78 -35.57
N VAL A 162 -4.62 -7.40 -34.41
CA VAL A 162 -5.72 -8.31 -34.04
C VAL A 162 -7.05 -7.58 -34.05
N LEU A 163 -7.14 -6.42 -33.39
CA LEU A 163 -8.36 -5.61 -33.37
C LEU A 163 -8.79 -5.18 -34.77
N SER A 164 -7.85 -4.76 -35.62
CA SER A 164 -8.13 -4.40 -37.02
C SER A 164 -8.69 -5.57 -37.79
N ALA A 165 -8.14 -6.77 -37.65
CA ALA A 165 -8.63 -7.98 -38.30
C ALA A 165 -10.03 -8.38 -37.78
N LEU A 166 -10.32 -8.17 -36.51
CA LEU A 166 -11.64 -8.40 -35.90
C LEU A 166 -12.69 -7.39 -36.39
N GLY A 167 -12.27 -6.29 -37.02
CA GLY A 167 -13.15 -5.16 -37.37
C GLY A 167 -13.55 -4.31 -36.15
N ALA A 168 -12.76 -4.36 -35.10
CA ALA A 168 -12.97 -3.62 -33.87
C ALA A 168 -12.26 -2.26 -33.90
N ASP A 169 -12.82 -1.29 -33.20
CA ASP A 169 -12.14 -0.03 -32.96
C ASP A 169 -10.94 -0.24 -32.04
N VAL A 170 -9.84 0.46 -32.34
CA VAL A 170 -8.65 0.44 -31.48
C VAL A 170 -8.87 1.36 -30.30
N PRO A 171 -8.74 0.88 -29.04
CA PRO A 171 -8.88 1.72 -27.86
C PRO A 171 -7.72 2.72 -27.75
N VAL A 172 -7.90 3.73 -26.91
CA VAL A 172 -6.80 4.62 -26.52
C VAL A 172 -5.85 3.85 -25.61
N TYR A 173 -4.59 3.72 -25.99
CA TYR A 173 -3.55 3.14 -25.15
C TYR A 173 -2.85 4.20 -24.31
N ALA A 174 -2.56 3.85 -23.04
CA ALA A 174 -1.77 4.65 -22.13
C ALA A 174 -0.80 3.72 -21.36
N HIS A 175 0.47 3.77 -21.72
CA HIS A 175 1.49 2.91 -21.12
C HIS A 175 2.19 3.63 -19.97
N VAL A 176 1.90 3.16 -18.75
CA VAL A 176 2.38 3.75 -17.49
C VAL A 176 3.77 3.21 -17.17
N PRO A 177 4.75 4.08 -16.88
CA PRO A 177 6.10 3.65 -16.53
C PRO A 177 6.14 2.77 -15.28
N SER A 178 7.11 1.88 -15.23
CA SER A 178 7.36 1.00 -14.10
C SER A 178 7.70 1.77 -12.83
N VAL A 179 7.46 1.16 -11.68
CA VAL A 179 7.86 1.68 -10.36
C VAL A 179 9.21 1.07 -9.97
N PHE A 180 10.16 1.93 -9.63
CA PHE A 180 11.51 1.55 -9.22
C PHE A 180 11.72 1.80 -7.73
N GLY A 181 12.66 1.07 -7.14
CA GLY A 181 13.23 1.40 -5.84
C GLY A 181 14.22 2.56 -5.95
N GLU A 182 14.69 3.05 -4.81
CA GLU A 182 15.68 4.15 -4.74
C GLU A 182 17.02 3.79 -5.39
N ASP A 183 17.33 2.49 -5.52
CA ASP A 183 18.52 1.98 -6.22
C ASP A 183 18.40 2.01 -7.76
N GLY A 184 17.31 2.54 -8.30
CA GLY A 184 17.04 2.61 -9.73
C GLY A 184 16.71 1.27 -10.40
N ARG A 185 16.37 0.26 -9.60
CA ARG A 185 15.94 -1.06 -10.10
C ARG A 185 14.44 -1.25 -9.87
N LYS A 186 13.83 -2.13 -10.67
CA LYS A 186 12.40 -2.45 -10.53
C LYS A 186 12.06 -2.82 -9.08
N LEU A 187 11.00 -2.25 -8.55
CA LEU A 187 10.57 -2.46 -7.18
C LEU A 187 10.34 -3.95 -6.88
N SER A 188 10.90 -4.43 -5.78
CA SER A 188 10.83 -5.82 -5.35
C SER A 188 10.96 -5.93 -3.83
N LYS A 189 10.70 -7.11 -3.27
CA LYS A 189 10.76 -7.40 -1.81
C LYS A 189 12.07 -6.99 -1.12
N ARG A 190 13.19 -6.93 -1.84
CA ARG A 190 14.47 -6.47 -1.26
C ARG A 190 14.45 -5.00 -0.85
N HIS A 191 13.53 -4.18 -1.39
CA HIS A 191 13.40 -2.76 -1.06
C HIS A 191 12.51 -2.52 0.17
N GLY A 192 11.70 -3.50 0.59
CA GLY A 192 10.73 -3.41 1.66
C GLY A 192 9.40 -4.06 1.29
N ALA A 193 8.31 -3.63 1.93
CA ALA A 193 6.97 -4.07 1.61
C ALA A 193 6.60 -3.74 0.16
N VAL A 194 6.02 -4.67 -0.57
CA VAL A 194 5.64 -4.51 -1.99
C VAL A 194 4.23 -5.02 -2.30
N SER A 195 3.51 -5.52 -1.32
CA SER A 195 2.12 -5.96 -1.45
C SER A 195 1.20 -5.17 -0.53
N VAL A 196 -0.07 -5.03 -0.91
CA VAL A 196 -1.09 -4.34 -0.10
C VAL A 196 -1.21 -4.95 1.29
N GLY A 197 -1.19 -6.30 1.38
CA GLY A 197 -1.23 -7.00 2.66
C GLY A 197 -0.09 -6.61 3.59
N GLU A 198 1.15 -6.54 3.09
CA GLU A 198 2.31 -6.13 3.89
C GLU A 198 2.18 -4.69 4.42
N PHE A 199 1.64 -3.76 3.62
CA PHE A 199 1.39 -2.38 4.08
C PHE A 199 0.27 -2.32 5.13
N ARG A 200 -0.83 -3.06 4.91
CA ARG A 200 -1.92 -3.18 5.89
C ARG A 200 -1.41 -3.76 7.21
N ASP A 201 -0.60 -4.81 7.15
CA ASP A 201 -0.03 -5.45 8.33
C ASP A 201 0.96 -4.56 9.08
N ALA A 202 1.67 -3.70 8.38
CA ALA A 202 2.53 -2.69 8.98
C ALA A 202 1.75 -1.51 9.62
N GLY A 203 0.43 -1.41 9.39
CA GLY A 203 -0.42 -0.40 9.98
C GLY A 203 -0.56 0.90 9.18
N TYR A 204 -0.35 0.83 7.86
CA TYR A 204 -0.69 1.95 6.99
C TYR A 204 -2.21 2.07 6.84
N LEU A 205 -2.68 3.30 6.73
CA LEU A 205 -4.08 3.60 6.43
C LEU A 205 -4.36 3.45 4.93
N PRO A 206 -5.51 2.88 4.55
CA PRO A 206 -5.82 2.67 3.14
C PRO A 206 -5.90 3.98 2.34
N GLU A 207 -6.44 5.04 2.91
CA GLU A 207 -6.51 6.36 2.28
C GLU A 207 -5.13 6.97 2.04
N ALA A 208 -4.17 6.77 2.94
CA ALA A 208 -2.80 7.23 2.78
C ALA A 208 -2.07 6.47 1.67
N LEU A 209 -2.20 5.14 1.66
CA LEU A 209 -1.59 4.30 0.64
C LEU A 209 -2.19 4.59 -0.75
N ARG A 210 -3.50 4.74 -0.85
CA ARG A 210 -4.19 5.10 -2.11
C ARG A 210 -3.70 6.45 -2.64
N ASN A 211 -3.65 7.47 -1.79
CA ASN A 211 -3.14 8.79 -2.17
C ASN A 211 -1.68 8.73 -2.64
N PHE A 212 -0.82 8.02 -1.89
CA PHE A 212 0.59 7.85 -2.25
C PHE A 212 0.74 7.13 -3.61
N LEU A 213 -0.01 6.06 -3.84
CA LEU A 213 0.02 5.31 -5.10
C LEU A 213 -0.43 6.15 -6.29
N ALA A 214 -1.41 7.03 -6.11
CA ALA A 214 -1.84 7.95 -7.15
C ALA A 214 -0.72 8.91 -7.57
N LEU A 215 0.15 9.29 -6.65
CA LEU A 215 1.30 10.18 -6.91
C LEU A 215 2.53 9.47 -7.51
N LEU A 216 2.49 8.15 -7.66
CA LEU A 216 3.56 7.40 -8.33
C LEU A 216 3.48 7.53 -9.85
N GLY A 217 4.04 8.60 -10.36
CA GLY A 217 4.09 8.93 -11.76
C GLY A 217 3.00 9.88 -12.25
N TRP A 218 2.16 10.38 -11.35
CA TRP A 218 1.17 11.42 -11.62
C TRP A 218 1.25 12.52 -10.55
N ALA A 219 0.93 13.75 -10.93
CA ALA A 219 0.79 14.87 -10.00
C ALA A 219 -0.29 15.83 -10.51
N PRO A 220 -1.16 16.35 -9.62
CA PRO A 220 -2.21 17.33 -10.00
C PRO A 220 -1.60 18.69 -10.33
N ASP A 221 -0.52 19.04 -9.66
CA ASP A 221 0.25 20.27 -9.76
C ASP A 221 1.65 20.04 -9.16
N GLY A 222 2.44 21.10 -8.93
CA GLY A 222 3.78 21.01 -8.33
C GLY A 222 3.83 20.98 -6.81
N GLU A 223 2.71 21.13 -6.11
CA GLU A 223 2.66 21.41 -4.68
C GLU A 223 1.76 20.47 -3.88
N THR A 224 0.58 20.08 -4.41
CA THR A 224 -0.42 19.30 -3.70
C THR A 224 0.03 17.85 -3.53
N THR A 225 0.05 17.37 -2.29
CA THR A 225 0.42 16.00 -1.95
C THR A 225 -0.72 15.23 -1.28
N ILE A 226 -1.38 15.83 -0.30
CA ILE A 226 -2.46 15.19 0.47
C ILE A 226 -3.80 15.47 -0.21
N MET A 227 -4.43 14.40 -0.70
CA MET A 227 -5.72 14.48 -1.40
C MET A 227 -6.63 13.33 -0.97
N GLY A 228 -7.86 13.66 -0.62
CA GLY A 228 -8.91 12.68 -0.42
C GLY A 228 -9.33 11.99 -1.72
N THR A 229 -10.11 10.93 -1.62
CA THR A 229 -10.52 10.13 -2.79
C THR A 229 -11.29 10.94 -3.83
N GLU A 230 -12.23 11.78 -3.40
CA GLU A 230 -13.03 12.62 -4.30
C GLU A 230 -12.15 13.60 -5.08
N GLU A 231 -11.18 14.22 -4.41
CA GLU A 231 -10.23 15.14 -5.05
C GLU A 231 -9.31 14.38 -6.03
N LEU A 232 -8.85 13.18 -5.68
CA LEU A 232 -8.08 12.32 -6.60
C LEU A 232 -8.87 11.99 -7.86
N VAL A 233 -10.14 11.59 -7.71
CA VAL A 233 -11.05 11.29 -8.83
C VAL A 233 -11.27 12.52 -9.72
N GLU A 234 -11.50 13.68 -9.12
CA GLU A 234 -11.74 14.92 -9.85
C GLU A 234 -10.51 15.40 -10.63
N ARG A 235 -9.33 15.30 -10.02
CA ARG A 235 -8.09 15.90 -10.55
C ARG A 235 -7.28 14.97 -11.43
N PHE A 236 -7.51 13.64 -11.37
CA PHE A 236 -6.73 12.69 -12.15
C PHE A 236 -6.90 12.87 -13.65
N SER A 237 -5.79 12.91 -14.38
CA SER A 237 -5.78 12.99 -15.85
C SER A 237 -4.57 12.25 -16.41
N LEU A 238 -4.72 11.63 -17.58
CA LEU A 238 -3.65 10.91 -18.28
C LEU A 238 -2.57 11.86 -18.78
N GLU A 239 -2.94 13.09 -19.15
CA GLU A 239 -2.04 14.11 -19.67
C GLU A 239 -0.97 14.53 -18.64
N ARG A 240 -1.24 14.33 -17.36
CA ARG A 240 -0.29 14.64 -16.27
C ARG A 240 0.46 13.41 -15.75
N VAL A 241 0.26 12.25 -16.34
CA VAL A 241 1.08 11.07 -16.05
C VAL A 241 2.43 11.22 -16.75
N GLY A 242 3.51 11.14 -15.98
CA GLY A 242 4.87 11.23 -16.50
C GLY A 242 5.25 10.01 -17.35
N SER A 243 6.11 10.22 -18.34
CA SER A 243 6.62 9.15 -19.23
C SER A 243 7.87 8.41 -18.67
N SER A 244 8.43 8.90 -17.58
CA SER A 244 9.61 8.34 -16.91
C SER A 244 9.22 7.47 -15.72
N PRO A 245 10.05 6.46 -15.35
CA PRO A 245 9.82 5.64 -14.16
C PRO A 245 9.64 6.47 -12.89
N ALA A 246 8.72 6.03 -12.04
CA ALA A 246 8.50 6.61 -10.72
C ALA A 246 9.32 5.85 -9.66
N THR A 247 9.89 6.58 -8.70
CA THR A 247 10.60 5.99 -7.57
C THR A 247 9.68 5.85 -6.38
N PHE A 248 9.64 4.65 -5.77
CA PHE A 248 8.90 4.38 -4.55
C PHE A 248 9.69 4.89 -3.34
N ASP A 249 9.26 6.01 -2.78
CA ASP A 249 9.86 6.66 -1.61
C ASP A 249 9.09 6.25 -0.35
N TYR A 250 9.66 5.31 0.41
CA TYR A 250 9.08 4.81 1.67
C TYR A 250 9.01 5.92 2.73
N ALA A 251 9.98 6.81 2.80
CA ALA A 251 9.98 7.92 3.76
C ALA A 251 8.83 8.90 3.48
N LYS A 252 8.54 9.17 2.22
CA LYS A 252 7.38 9.97 1.80
C LYS A 252 6.07 9.29 2.18
N LEU A 253 5.94 7.97 1.97
CA LEU A 253 4.76 7.21 2.37
C LEU A 253 4.56 7.26 3.89
N ASP A 254 5.61 7.05 4.68
CA ASP A 254 5.57 7.14 6.13
C ASP A 254 5.12 8.54 6.60
N TRP A 255 5.66 9.58 6.01
CA TRP A 255 5.24 10.95 6.29
C TRP A 255 3.77 11.18 5.95
N MET A 256 3.32 10.78 4.75
CA MET A 256 1.92 10.91 4.34
C MET A 256 0.99 10.16 5.29
N ASN A 257 1.34 8.92 5.63
CA ASN A 257 0.54 8.12 6.57
C ASN A 257 0.42 8.79 7.93
N GLY A 258 1.52 9.35 8.44
CA GLY A 258 1.53 10.14 9.68
C GLY A 258 0.60 11.36 9.62
N VAL A 259 0.55 12.05 8.48
CA VAL A 259 -0.38 13.18 8.26
C VAL A 259 -1.83 12.70 8.36
N TYR A 260 -2.18 11.61 7.68
CA TYR A 260 -3.52 11.02 7.73
C TYR A 260 -3.89 10.53 9.14
N LEU A 261 -2.96 9.88 9.83
CA LEU A 261 -3.15 9.41 11.21
C LEU A 261 -3.48 10.56 12.17
N ARG A 262 -2.70 11.63 12.13
CA ARG A 262 -2.90 12.80 12.98
C ARG A 262 -4.16 13.59 12.66
N ALA A 263 -4.64 13.50 11.43
CA ALA A 263 -5.88 14.13 11.01
C ALA A 263 -7.15 13.39 11.46
N LEU A 264 -7.03 12.12 11.88
CA LEU A 264 -8.17 11.36 12.36
C LEU A 264 -8.74 11.97 13.65
N PRO A 265 -10.07 12.10 13.75
CA PRO A 265 -10.70 12.42 15.04
C PRO A 265 -10.28 11.41 16.12
N PRO A 266 -10.11 11.83 17.39
CA PRO A 266 -9.60 10.95 18.45
C PRO A 266 -10.35 9.62 18.59
N ARG A 267 -11.68 9.66 18.49
CA ARG A 267 -12.49 8.44 18.57
C ARG A 267 -12.26 7.51 17.37
N GLU A 268 -12.25 8.05 16.16
CA GLU A 268 -12.00 7.26 14.96
C GLU A 268 -10.61 6.63 14.99
N TYR A 269 -9.60 7.37 15.44
CA TYR A 269 -8.26 6.83 15.64
C TYR A 269 -8.25 5.66 16.61
N ALA A 270 -8.91 5.80 17.79
CA ALA A 270 -9.00 4.74 18.78
C ALA A 270 -9.74 3.50 18.23
N ASP A 271 -10.84 3.68 17.52
CA ASP A 271 -11.61 2.59 16.91
C ASP A 271 -10.77 1.82 15.87
N ARG A 272 -10.05 2.53 14.99
CA ARG A 272 -9.17 1.91 14.00
C ARG A 272 -7.99 1.20 14.65
N LEU A 273 -7.43 1.76 15.71
CA LEU A 273 -6.35 1.14 16.47
C LEU A 273 -6.80 -0.16 17.14
N LEU A 274 -7.96 -0.17 17.77
CA LEU A 274 -8.54 -1.37 18.39
C LEU A 274 -8.81 -2.45 17.35
N ALA A 275 -9.37 -2.10 16.21
CA ALA A 275 -9.60 -3.03 15.10
C ALA A 275 -8.26 -3.61 14.61
N TYR A 276 -7.26 -2.76 14.40
CA TYR A 276 -5.92 -3.17 13.98
C TYR A 276 -5.26 -4.16 14.95
N LEU A 277 -5.34 -3.88 16.26
CA LEU A 277 -4.79 -4.76 17.30
C LEU A 277 -5.53 -6.10 17.35
N SER A 278 -6.86 -6.07 17.31
CA SER A 278 -7.72 -7.28 17.33
C SER A 278 -7.44 -8.21 16.15
N GLU A 279 -7.32 -7.66 14.93
CA GLU A 279 -6.98 -8.45 13.73
C GLU A 279 -5.64 -9.19 13.86
N ARG A 280 -4.75 -8.72 14.71
CA ARG A 280 -3.43 -9.31 14.98
C ARG A 280 -3.36 -10.14 16.24
N GLY A 281 -4.52 -10.44 16.83
CA GLY A 281 -4.61 -11.25 18.04
C GLY A 281 -4.06 -10.55 19.28
N VAL A 282 -3.98 -9.21 19.27
CA VAL A 282 -3.59 -8.42 20.45
C VAL A 282 -4.85 -8.03 21.21
N ASP A 283 -5.11 -8.77 22.27
CA ASP A 283 -6.29 -8.61 23.11
C ASP A 283 -5.95 -7.73 24.34
N TRP A 284 -5.78 -6.45 24.12
CA TRP A 284 -5.57 -5.48 25.18
C TRP A 284 -6.89 -4.83 25.59
N PRO A 285 -7.07 -4.50 26.91
CA PRO A 285 -8.29 -3.85 27.37
C PRO A 285 -8.58 -2.55 26.62
N ALA A 286 -9.73 -2.47 25.97
CA ALA A 286 -10.12 -1.35 25.11
C ALA A 286 -10.02 0.00 25.83
N GLU A 287 -10.49 0.08 27.09
CA GLU A 287 -10.42 1.28 27.91
C GLU A 287 -8.98 1.80 28.09
N ARG A 288 -8.01 0.90 28.28
CA ARG A 288 -6.59 1.28 28.41
C ARG A 288 -5.99 1.70 27.07
N VAL A 289 -6.36 1.05 25.98
CA VAL A 289 -5.95 1.44 24.62
C VAL A 289 -6.49 2.83 24.31
N GLU A 290 -7.77 3.09 24.56
CA GLU A 290 -8.40 4.39 24.35
C GLU A 290 -7.75 5.50 25.19
N ALA A 291 -7.36 5.21 26.43
CA ALA A 291 -6.65 6.16 27.28
C ALA A 291 -5.24 6.49 26.77
N ALA A 292 -4.53 5.50 26.24
CA ALA A 292 -3.18 5.67 25.69
C ALA A 292 -3.16 6.28 24.29
N ALA A 293 -4.19 6.05 23.49
CA ALA A 293 -4.26 6.43 22.08
C ALA A 293 -3.93 7.91 21.81
N PRO A 294 -4.49 8.90 22.53
CA PRO A 294 -4.19 10.31 22.29
C PRO A 294 -2.71 10.66 22.51
N LEU A 295 -2.04 9.99 23.44
CA LEU A 295 -0.63 10.24 23.76
C LEU A 295 0.32 9.72 22.67
N VAL A 296 -0.13 8.75 21.90
CA VAL A 296 0.68 8.06 20.90
C VAL A 296 0.36 8.59 19.49
N GLN A 297 -0.84 9.08 19.23
CA GLN A 297 -1.29 9.55 17.90
C GLN A 297 -0.31 10.55 17.26
N GLU A 298 0.24 11.47 18.02
CA GLU A 298 1.21 12.46 17.53
C GLU A 298 2.64 11.93 17.37
N LYS A 299 2.91 10.73 17.87
CA LYS A 299 4.27 10.16 17.95
C LYS A 299 4.57 9.09 16.94
N ILE A 300 3.55 8.49 16.36
CA ILE A 300 3.69 7.37 15.42
C ILE A 300 3.34 7.76 13.99
N GLY A 301 3.97 7.09 13.04
CA GLY A 301 3.69 7.20 11.62
C GLY A 301 2.74 6.11 11.10
N ARG A 302 2.63 4.99 11.82
CA ARG A 302 1.82 3.81 11.47
C ARG A 302 1.17 3.19 12.69
N LEU A 303 -0.01 2.60 12.54
CA LEU A 303 -0.71 1.92 13.65
C LEU A 303 0.14 0.82 14.30
N GLY A 304 0.97 0.12 13.51
CA GLY A 304 1.86 -0.93 14.01
C GLY A 304 2.90 -0.47 15.04
N GLU A 305 3.21 0.81 15.08
CA GLU A 305 4.14 1.37 16.05
C GLU A 305 3.54 1.54 17.46
N PHE A 306 2.21 1.47 17.57
CA PHE A 306 1.53 1.63 18.87
C PHE A 306 2.01 0.64 19.92
N GLN A 307 2.20 -0.63 19.56
CA GLN A 307 2.67 -1.65 20.47
C GLN A 307 4.07 -1.34 21.03
N GLN A 308 4.94 -0.81 20.20
CA GLN A 308 6.29 -0.41 20.62
C GLN A 308 6.25 0.78 21.61
N PHE A 309 5.38 1.76 21.36
CA PHE A 309 5.28 2.97 22.18
C PHE A 309 4.51 2.74 23.48
N ALA A 310 3.42 1.98 23.46
CA ALA A 310 2.48 1.83 24.56
C ALA A 310 2.46 0.44 25.20
N GLY A 311 3.22 -0.52 24.67
CA GLY A 311 3.22 -1.91 25.13
C GLY A 311 3.54 -2.06 26.61
N PHE A 312 4.38 -1.19 27.16
CA PHE A 312 4.73 -1.18 28.59
C PHE A 312 3.52 -1.03 29.53
N LEU A 313 2.40 -0.49 29.04
CA LEU A 313 1.15 -0.37 29.80
C LEU A 313 0.42 -1.71 29.95
N PHE A 314 0.73 -2.72 29.10
CA PHE A 314 -0.02 -3.95 29.00
C PHE A 314 0.78 -5.20 29.40
N HIS A 315 2.10 -5.11 29.45
CA HIS A 315 3.00 -6.21 29.82
C HIS A 315 4.20 -5.74 30.63
N GLY A 316 4.93 -6.67 31.23
CA GLY A 316 6.17 -6.38 31.95
C GLY A 316 7.24 -5.79 31.02
N VAL A 317 8.22 -5.14 31.64
CA VAL A 317 9.37 -4.55 30.94
C VAL A 317 10.67 -5.17 31.41
N ASP A 318 11.66 -5.21 30.54
CA ASP A 318 13.02 -5.67 30.84
C ASP A 318 14.00 -4.54 30.48
N PRO A 319 14.24 -3.61 31.41
CA PRO A 319 15.08 -2.45 31.14
C PRO A 319 16.56 -2.84 31.01
N ASP A 320 17.26 -2.27 30.01
CA ASP A 320 18.70 -2.44 29.84
C ASP A 320 19.45 -1.84 31.04
N PRO A 321 20.15 -2.66 31.85
CA PRO A 321 20.88 -2.18 33.02
C PRO A 321 21.94 -1.10 32.72
N ALA A 322 22.49 -1.10 31.51
CA ALA A 322 23.47 -0.09 31.07
C ALA A 322 22.88 1.32 30.94
N LEU A 323 21.56 1.45 30.88
CA LEU A 323 20.82 2.71 30.76
C LEU A 323 20.24 3.20 32.06
N LEU A 324 20.44 2.47 33.15
CA LEU A 324 19.92 2.77 34.49
C LEU A 324 20.95 3.54 35.31
N ASP A 325 20.47 4.31 36.30
CA ASP A 325 21.29 5.02 37.30
C ASP A 325 20.64 4.87 38.66
N ALA A 326 21.27 4.09 39.56
CA ALA A 326 20.74 3.78 40.87
C ALA A 326 20.46 5.02 41.71
N ARG A 327 21.33 6.05 41.66
CA ARG A 327 21.16 7.31 42.41
C ARG A 327 19.91 8.05 41.96
N ILE A 328 19.71 8.14 40.66
CA ILE A 328 18.54 8.80 40.07
C ILE A 328 17.27 8.02 40.40
N LEU A 329 17.30 6.69 40.27
CA LEU A 329 16.15 5.83 40.54
C LEU A 329 15.74 5.85 42.01
N ALA A 330 16.66 5.83 42.94
CA ALA A 330 16.38 5.99 44.40
C ALA A 330 15.75 7.36 44.69
N GLY A 331 16.24 8.43 44.08
CA GLY A 331 15.64 9.75 44.19
C GLY A 331 14.23 9.80 43.61
N ALA A 332 14.01 9.19 42.44
CA ALA A 332 12.71 9.13 41.78
C ALA A 332 11.68 8.35 42.59
N GLU A 333 12.06 7.21 43.21
CA GLU A 333 11.20 6.45 44.08
C GLU A 333 10.70 7.31 45.24
N ARG A 334 11.59 7.98 45.94
CA ARG A 334 11.21 8.84 47.07
C ARG A 334 10.29 9.99 46.66
N ALA A 335 10.67 10.70 45.61
CA ALA A 335 9.91 11.84 45.11
C ALA A 335 8.50 11.45 44.65
N LEU A 336 8.40 10.33 43.93
CA LEU A 336 7.11 9.88 43.41
C LEU A 336 6.21 9.20 44.45
N ALA A 337 6.77 8.62 45.51
CA ALA A 337 5.99 8.02 46.58
C ALA A 337 5.07 9.03 47.29
N GLU A 338 5.49 10.29 47.37
CA GLU A 338 4.76 11.37 48.05
C GLU A 338 3.76 12.10 47.12
N VAL A 339 3.68 11.75 45.84
CA VAL A 339 2.79 12.42 44.89
C VAL A 339 1.32 12.11 45.17
N ASP A 340 0.53 13.13 45.46
CA ASP A 340 -0.92 13.03 45.64
C ASP A 340 -1.60 14.36 45.23
N PRO A 341 -2.57 14.39 44.32
CA PRO A 341 -3.05 13.23 43.53
C PRO A 341 -2.03 12.70 42.54
N TRP A 342 -2.18 11.44 42.11
CA TRP A 342 -1.34 10.85 41.06
C TRP A 342 -1.79 11.34 39.69
N SER A 343 -1.24 12.45 39.25
CA SER A 343 -1.54 13.10 38.00
C SER A 343 -0.26 13.51 37.28
N ALA A 344 -0.32 13.64 35.94
CA ALA A 344 0.83 14.08 35.16
C ALA A 344 1.44 15.39 35.63
N GLU A 345 0.60 16.36 36.03
CA GLU A 345 1.04 17.67 36.57
C GLU A 345 1.79 17.51 37.87
N ALA A 346 1.26 16.72 38.82
CA ALA A 346 1.90 16.52 40.13
C ALA A 346 3.20 15.69 39.98
N ILE A 347 3.21 14.71 39.09
CA ILE A 347 4.40 13.93 38.73
C ILE A 347 5.48 14.83 38.13
N GLU A 348 5.10 15.70 37.20
CA GLU A 348 6.01 16.68 36.60
C GLU A 348 6.65 17.58 37.68
N ALA A 349 5.85 18.12 38.61
CA ALA A 349 6.35 18.96 39.69
C ALA A 349 7.36 18.21 40.57
N ALA A 350 7.04 16.98 41.00
CA ALA A 350 7.93 16.16 41.80
C ALA A 350 9.26 15.81 41.10
N LEU A 351 9.23 15.51 39.80
CA LEU A 351 10.44 15.21 39.06
C LEU A 351 11.27 16.45 38.74
N LYS A 352 10.68 17.64 38.66
CA LYS A 352 11.42 18.90 38.55
C LYS A 352 12.14 19.22 39.87
N GLU A 353 11.47 19.05 41.01
CA GLU A 353 12.11 19.20 42.34
C GLU A 353 13.27 18.21 42.51
N LEU A 354 13.12 16.96 42.05
CA LEU A 354 14.19 15.97 42.04
C LEU A 354 15.40 16.43 41.24
N CYS A 355 15.19 17.05 40.07
CA CYS A 355 16.28 17.60 39.28
C CYS A 355 17.06 18.68 40.06
N GLU A 356 16.36 19.55 40.79
CA GLU A 356 16.97 20.59 41.60
C GLU A 356 17.73 19.98 42.82
N GLU A 357 17.13 18.99 43.48
CA GLU A 357 17.77 18.26 44.59
C GLU A 357 19.08 17.57 44.15
N LEU A 358 19.06 16.92 42.98
CA LEU A 358 20.25 16.23 42.44
C LEU A 358 21.27 17.18 41.81
N GLY A 359 20.90 18.43 41.57
CA GLY A 359 21.75 19.37 40.80
C GLY A 359 21.95 18.99 39.36
N GLU A 360 21.02 18.24 38.78
CA GLU A 360 21.11 17.68 37.44
C GLU A 360 20.00 18.24 36.53
N LYS A 361 20.24 18.19 35.23
CA LYS A 361 19.24 18.63 34.23
C LYS A 361 18.25 17.51 33.91
N PRO A 362 17.01 17.83 33.48
CA PRO A 362 16.02 16.85 33.05
C PRO A 362 16.54 15.83 32.02
N ARG A 363 17.41 16.26 31.10
CA ARG A 363 18.04 15.39 30.10
C ARG A 363 18.94 14.30 30.69
N THR A 364 19.37 14.45 31.94
CA THR A 364 20.16 13.46 32.68
C THR A 364 19.25 12.61 33.58
N VAL A 365 18.25 13.20 34.22
CA VAL A 365 17.39 12.56 35.22
C VAL A 365 16.29 11.70 34.57
N TYR A 366 15.63 12.21 33.55
CA TYR A 366 14.44 11.55 32.99
C TYR A 366 14.73 10.27 32.20
N PRO A 367 15.82 10.14 31.41
CA PRO A 367 16.07 8.92 30.64
C PRO A 367 16.16 7.64 31.47
N PRO A 368 16.91 7.55 32.60
CA PRO A 368 16.93 6.35 33.43
C PRO A 368 15.54 6.00 34.00
N ILE A 369 14.76 6.98 34.40
CA ILE A 369 13.38 6.77 34.91
C ILE A 369 12.50 6.22 33.79
N ARG A 370 12.57 6.80 32.59
CA ARG A 370 11.84 6.35 31.42
C ARG A 370 12.16 4.88 31.11
N VAL A 371 13.43 4.53 31.03
CA VAL A 371 13.87 3.17 30.75
C VAL A 371 13.40 2.19 31.83
N ALA A 372 13.48 2.59 33.12
CA ALA A 372 13.01 1.77 34.24
C ALA A 372 11.51 1.44 34.13
N VAL A 373 10.66 2.39 33.76
CA VAL A 373 9.20 2.20 33.74
C VAL A 373 8.67 1.68 32.41
N THR A 374 9.31 2.00 31.30
CA THR A 374 8.82 1.65 29.94
C THR A 374 9.66 0.59 29.25
N GLY A 375 10.87 0.28 29.76
CA GLY A 375 11.82 -0.62 29.09
C GLY A 375 12.47 -0.02 27.84
N SER A 376 12.22 1.26 27.51
CA SER A 376 12.65 1.87 26.26
C SER A 376 13.09 3.33 26.48
N ARG A 377 14.00 3.79 25.60
CA ARG A 377 14.34 5.22 25.51
C ARG A 377 13.24 6.04 24.84
N VAL A 378 12.36 5.38 24.10
CA VAL A 378 11.27 5.99 23.32
C VAL A 378 9.94 5.54 23.89
N SER A 379 9.13 6.49 24.31
CA SER A 379 7.79 6.26 24.86
C SER A 379 6.94 7.53 24.69
N PRO A 380 5.65 7.50 25.01
CA PRO A 380 4.88 8.72 25.24
C PRO A 380 5.54 9.62 26.30
N GLY A 381 4.99 10.79 26.56
CA GLY A 381 5.49 11.68 27.61
C GLY A 381 5.74 10.95 28.92
N LEU A 382 6.85 11.26 29.63
CA LEU A 382 7.21 10.53 30.86
C LEU A 382 6.12 10.66 31.93
N TYR A 383 5.60 11.83 32.12
CA TYR A 383 4.60 12.11 33.20
C TYR A 383 3.28 11.41 32.92
N GLU A 384 2.82 11.48 31.66
CA GLU A 384 1.60 10.82 31.20
C GLU A 384 1.75 9.30 31.21
N SER A 385 2.94 8.78 30.88
CA SER A 385 3.25 7.35 30.96
C SER A 385 3.16 6.84 32.39
N LEU A 386 3.71 7.58 33.38
CA LEU A 386 3.62 7.26 34.78
C LEU A 386 2.18 7.34 35.31
N GLU A 387 1.43 8.38 34.91
CA GLU A 387 0.03 8.54 35.26
C GLU A 387 -0.82 7.36 34.83
N LEU A 388 -0.70 6.95 33.54
CA LEU A 388 -1.44 5.82 32.99
C LEU A 388 -1.02 4.47 33.58
N LEU A 389 0.27 4.29 33.84
CA LEU A 389 0.79 3.07 34.47
C LEU A 389 0.26 2.90 35.91
N GLY A 390 0.04 4.01 36.60
CA GLY A 390 -0.40 4.06 38.00
C GLY A 390 0.76 4.04 38.97
N ARG A 391 0.51 4.55 40.21
CA ARG A 391 1.50 4.73 41.26
C ARG A 391 2.21 3.41 41.60
N ASP A 392 1.44 2.39 41.98
CA ASP A 392 1.99 1.13 42.50
C ASP A 392 2.90 0.44 41.47
N GLN A 393 2.47 0.38 40.23
CA GLN A 393 3.23 -0.25 39.18
C GLN A 393 4.46 0.58 38.77
N SER A 394 4.34 1.90 38.78
CA SER A 394 5.48 2.79 38.50
C SER A 394 6.56 2.66 39.57
N LEU A 395 6.19 2.70 40.84
CA LEU A 395 7.15 2.53 41.94
C LEU A 395 7.77 1.13 41.96
N ALA A 396 6.99 0.07 41.73
CA ALA A 396 7.51 -1.29 41.68
C ALA A 396 8.56 -1.46 40.56
N ARG A 397 8.34 -0.86 39.40
CA ARG A 397 9.32 -0.91 38.29
C ARG A 397 10.58 -0.12 38.56
N ILE A 398 10.47 1.04 39.20
CA ILE A 398 11.61 1.87 39.59
C ILE A 398 12.45 1.12 40.64
N GLN A 399 11.83 0.50 41.64
CA GLN A 399 12.52 -0.30 42.67
C GLN A 399 13.24 -1.51 42.05
N ALA A 400 12.58 -2.25 41.13
CA ALA A 400 13.17 -3.37 40.46
C ALA A 400 14.38 -2.96 39.59
N ALA A 401 14.27 -1.81 38.90
CA ALA A 401 15.34 -1.29 38.07
C ALA A 401 16.52 -0.75 38.90
N GLU A 402 16.26 -0.13 40.06
CA GLU A 402 17.30 0.28 40.99
C GLU A 402 18.10 -0.91 41.49
N ALA A 403 17.44 -1.98 41.89
CA ALA A 403 18.09 -3.21 42.34
C ALA A 403 18.95 -3.85 41.21
N ALA A 404 18.46 -3.82 39.96
CA ALA A 404 19.19 -4.32 38.79
C ALA A 404 20.40 -3.47 38.41
N SER A 405 20.37 -2.16 38.69
CA SER A 405 21.46 -1.23 38.38
C SER A 405 22.60 -1.28 39.42
N ALA A 406 22.34 -1.83 40.62
CA ALA A 406 23.32 -1.97 41.70
C ALA A 406 24.12 -3.29 41.63
N SER A 407 23.71 -4.23 40.75
CA SER A 407 24.41 -5.50 40.53
C SER A 407 25.33 -5.42 39.32
#